data_b2a2162029891e6857f39e052dae7d2b
#
_entry.id   b2a2162029891e6857f39e052dae7d2b
#
_cell.length_a   1.000
_cell.length_b   1.000
_cell.length_c   1.000
_cell.angle_alpha   90.00
_cell.angle_beta   90.00
_cell.angle_gamma   90.00
#
_symmetry.space_group_name_H-M   'P 1'
#
loop_
_entity.id
_entity.type
_entity.pdbx_description
1 polymer ?
#
loop_
_entity_poly.entity_id
_entity_poly.type
_entity_poly.pdbx_seq_one_letter_code
_entity_poly.pdbx_strand_id
1 'polypeptide(L)'
;MKFATYRVNNETFYGAKTLGGMIALSPEFPNWPTLREVIENDGLSTLDLASRDRPITHKDEKIIYEIPITRPEKIICVGVNYPDRNAEYKDGKEAPSYPSLFIRFAKT
;
A
#
# COMPACT_ATOMS: atom_id res chain seq x y z
N MET A 1 -12.65 0.68 0.39
CA MET A 1 -12.00 1.62 -0.55
C MET A 1 -10.55 1.25 -0.72
N LYS A 2 -10.02 1.30 -1.92
CA LYS A 2 -8.60 1.02 -2.19
C LYS A 2 -7.85 2.32 -2.40
N PHE A 3 -6.69 2.46 -1.79
CA PHE A 3 -5.82 3.62 -1.95
C PHE A 3 -4.51 3.19 -2.60
N ALA A 4 -3.89 4.09 -3.35
CA ALA A 4 -2.64 3.81 -4.02
C ALA A 4 -1.78 5.07 -4.10
N THR A 5 -0.47 4.85 -4.23
CA THR A 5 0.48 5.89 -4.60
C THR A 5 0.75 5.73 -6.09
N TYR A 6 0.75 6.82 -6.82
CA TYR A 6 0.91 6.78 -8.28
C TYR A 6 1.57 8.06 -8.78
N ARG A 7 2.00 8.01 -10.04
CA ARG A 7 2.67 9.12 -10.68
C ARG A 7 2.00 9.45 -12.01
N VAL A 8 1.84 10.73 -12.27
CA VAL A 8 1.36 11.27 -13.54
C VAL A 8 2.28 12.40 -13.94
N ASN A 9 2.94 12.30 -15.10
CA ASN A 9 3.83 13.35 -15.63
C ASN A 9 4.90 13.80 -14.63
N ASN A 10 5.57 12.85 -13.98
CA ASN A 10 6.62 13.08 -12.98
C ASN A 10 6.14 13.70 -11.66
N GLU A 11 4.85 13.78 -11.45
CA GLU A 11 4.28 14.27 -10.21
C GLU A 11 3.65 13.09 -9.46
N THR A 12 3.97 12.97 -8.17
CA THR A 12 3.49 11.87 -7.34
C THR A 12 2.26 12.27 -6.55
N PHE A 13 1.27 11.37 -6.55
CA PHE A 13 0.01 11.55 -5.84
C PHE A 13 -0.30 10.30 -5.04
N TYR A 14 -1.12 10.45 -4.02
CA TYR A 14 -1.90 9.31 -3.53
C TYR A 14 -3.38 9.62 -3.70
N GLY A 15 -4.18 8.57 -3.76
CA GLY A 15 -5.61 8.76 -3.91
C GLY A 15 -6.38 7.45 -3.85
N ALA A 16 -7.65 7.54 -4.19
CA ALA A 16 -8.58 6.42 -4.17
C ALA A 16 -8.71 5.81 -5.56
N LYS A 17 -8.64 4.48 -5.64
CA LYS A 17 -8.82 3.75 -6.89
C LYS A 17 -10.30 3.58 -7.17
N THR A 18 -10.69 3.94 -8.38
CA THR A 18 -12.04 3.72 -8.89
C THR A 18 -11.98 3.00 -10.23
N LEU A 19 -13.15 2.59 -10.73
CA LEU A 19 -13.22 2.02 -12.06
C LEU A 19 -12.83 3.09 -13.10
N GLY A 20 -11.77 2.83 -13.84
CA GLY A 20 -11.31 3.72 -14.91
C GLY A 20 -10.26 4.75 -14.51
N GLY A 21 -9.94 4.90 -13.23
CA GLY A 21 -8.92 5.87 -12.84
C GLY A 21 -8.81 6.11 -11.35
N MET A 22 -8.12 7.18 -11.01
CA MET A 22 -7.83 7.57 -9.63
C MET A 22 -8.45 8.92 -9.29
N ILE A 23 -8.91 9.04 -8.06
CA ILE A 23 -9.30 10.32 -7.47
C ILE A 23 -8.12 10.79 -6.64
N ALA A 24 -7.47 11.89 -7.05
CA ALA A 24 -6.32 12.42 -6.32
C ALA A 24 -6.77 13.06 -5.01
N LEU A 25 -6.16 12.64 -3.91
CA LEU A 25 -6.49 13.15 -2.58
C LEU A 25 -5.33 13.91 -1.94
N SER A 26 -4.10 13.57 -2.28
CA SER A 26 -2.93 14.20 -1.66
C SER A 26 -2.91 15.73 -1.76
N PRO A 27 -3.36 16.37 -2.85
CA PRO A 27 -3.36 17.82 -2.88
C PRO A 27 -4.25 18.49 -1.84
N GLU A 28 -5.26 17.77 -1.34
CA GLU A 28 -6.19 18.31 -0.35
C GLU A 28 -5.71 18.15 1.10
N PHE A 29 -4.64 17.36 1.29
CA PHE A 29 -4.13 17.06 2.64
C PHE A 29 -2.65 17.39 2.73
N PRO A 30 -2.27 18.68 2.71
CA PRO A 30 -0.86 19.08 2.74
C PRO A 30 -0.11 18.66 4.01
N ASN A 31 -0.83 18.43 5.12
CA ASN A 31 -0.23 17.91 6.34
C ASN A 31 0.08 16.41 6.27
N TRP A 32 -0.47 15.72 5.27
CA TRP A 32 -0.23 14.30 5.02
C TRP A 32 0.30 14.15 3.60
N PRO A 33 1.60 14.41 3.38
CA PRO A 33 2.13 14.42 2.01
C PRO A 33 2.22 13.04 1.36
N THR A 34 2.25 11.97 2.15
CA THR A 34 2.27 10.60 1.64
C THR A 34 1.27 9.73 2.39
N LEU A 35 1.00 8.52 1.87
CA LEU A 35 0.13 7.56 2.57
C LEU A 35 0.70 7.16 3.93
N ARG A 36 2.01 7.23 4.12
CA ARG A 36 2.62 6.95 5.41
C ARG A 36 2.06 7.88 6.49
N GLU A 37 2.03 9.18 6.23
CA GLU A 37 1.51 10.15 7.19
C GLU A 37 0.01 9.96 7.42
N VAL A 38 -0.73 9.58 6.39
CA VAL A 38 -2.15 9.25 6.54
C VAL A 38 -2.34 8.11 7.53
N ILE A 39 -1.56 7.05 7.38
CA ILE A 39 -1.65 5.87 8.27
C ILE A 39 -1.20 6.22 9.67
N GLU A 40 -0.10 6.96 9.83
CA GLU A 40 0.41 7.39 11.13
C GLU A 40 -0.61 8.23 11.92
N ASN A 41 -1.45 8.98 11.22
CA ASN A 41 -2.44 9.85 11.83
C ASN A 41 -3.86 9.26 11.81
N ASP A 42 -3.95 7.95 11.53
CA ASP A 42 -5.23 7.24 11.49
C ASP A 42 -6.23 7.89 10.53
N GLY A 43 -5.74 8.33 9.38
CA GLY A 43 -6.51 9.17 8.46
C GLY A 43 -7.21 8.44 7.32
N LEU A 44 -7.17 7.11 7.25
CA LEU A 44 -7.75 6.37 6.13
C LEU A 44 -9.26 6.59 6.02
N SER A 45 -9.98 6.67 7.13
CA SER A 45 -11.41 6.95 7.12
C SER A 45 -11.71 8.36 6.60
N THR A 46 -10.83 9.31 6.89
CA THR A 46 -10.96 10.68 6.35
C THR A 46 -10.79 10.68 4.83
N LEU A 47 -9.83 9.93 4.32
CA LEU A 47 -9.65 9.79 2.87
C LEU A 47 -10.85 9.11 2.21
N ASP A 48 -11.40 8.09 2.87
CA ASP A 48 -12.58 7.40 2.35
C ASP A 48 -13.76 8.35 2.18
N LEU A 49 -14.02 9.15 3.20
CA LEU A 49 -15.09 10.17 3.13
C LEU A 49 -14.80 11.20 2.04
N ALA A 50 -13.57 11.66 1.94
CA ALA A 50 -13.18 12.66 0.94
C ALA A 50 -13.31 12.16 -0.49
N SER A 51 -13.21 10.85 -0.71
CA SER A 51 -13.26 10.26 -2.05
C SER A 51 -14.67 10.02 -2.58
N ARG A 52 -15.68 10.12 -1.73
CA ARG A 52 -17.06 9.80 -2.11
C ARG A 52 -17.64 10.84 -3.08
N ASP A 53 -18.40 10.33 -4.07
CA ASP A 53 -19.15 11.16 -5.02
C ASP A 53 -18.27 12.17 -5.78
N ARG A 54 -17.03 11.77 -6.07
CA ARG A 54 -16.09 12.63 -6.78
C ARG A 54 -15.74 12.04 -8.15
N PRO A 55 -15.53 12.89 -9.14
CA PRO A 55 -15.09 12.43 -10.45
C PRO A 55 -13.63 11.97 -10.43
N ILE A 56 -13.28 11.13 -11.40
CA ILE A 56 -11.92 10.69 -11.62
C ILE A 56 -11.03 11.90 -11.92
N THR A 57 -9.90 12.01 -11.23
CA THR A 57 -8.92 13.07 -11.49
C THR A 57 -7.97 12.67 -12.60
N HIS A 58 -7.50 11.41 -12.59
CA HIS A 58 -6.55 10.89 -13.57
C HIS A 58 -7.05 9.56 -14.11
N LYS A 59 -7.10 9.42 -15.43
CA LYS A 59 -7.51 8.18 -16.07
C LYS A 59 -6.39 7.15 -16.03
N ASP A 60 -6.76 5.87 -16.00
CA ASP A 60 -5.82 4.75 -15.88
C ASP A 60 -4.67 4.81 -16.88
N GLU A 61 -4.92 5.22 -18.10
CA GLU A 61 -3.91 5.27 -19.17
C GLU A 61 -2.77 6.25 -18.90
N LYS A 62 -2.96 7.20 -17.97
CA LYS A 62 -1.95 8.19 -17.61
C LYS A 62 -1.21 7.87 -16.33
N ILE A 63 -1.57 6.78 -15.67
CA ILE A 63 -1.10 6.47 -14.32
C ILE A 63 0.03 5.44 -14.37
N ILE A 64 1.09 5.71 -13.61
CA ILE A 64 2.13 4.73 -13.30
C ILE A 64 2.05 4.48 -11.79
N TYR A 65 1.71 3.25 -11.40
CA TYR A 65 1.59 2.92 -9.98
C TYR A 65 2.97 2.80 -9.35
N GLU A 66 3.08 3.32 -8.15
CA GLU A 66 4.26 3.21 -7.32
C GLU A 66 3.96 2.28 -6.14
N ILE A 67 4.98 1.90 -5.39
CA ILE A 67 4.74 1.16 -4.15
C ILE A 67 3.96 2.06 -3.19
N PRO A 68 2.98 1.52 -2.44
CA PRO A 68 2.11 2.36 -1.61
C PRO A 68 2.85 3.19 -0.57
N ILE A 69 3.82 2.60 0.10
CA ILE A 69 4.62 3.28 1.11
C ILE A 69 6.05 3.37 0.60
N THR A 70 6.45 4.52 0.12
CA THR A 70 7.74 4.71 -0.54
C THR A 70 8.92 4.83 0.42
N ARG A 71 8.66 5.23 1.66
CA ARG A 71 9.69 5.33 2.71
C ARG A 71 9.20 4.71 4.01
N PRO A 72 9.09 3.38 4.06
CA PRO A 72 8.63 2.73 5.28
C PRO A 72 9.69 2.81 6.38
N GLU A 73 9.23 2.93 7.61
CA GLU A 73 10.11 2.86 8.77
C GLU A 73 10.61 1.44 8.97
N LYS A 74 9.71 0.47 8.83
CA LYS A 74 10.01 -0.95 9.03
C LYS A 74 9.34 -1.78 7.95
N ILE A 75 10.03 -2.83 7.53
CA ILE A 75 9.46 -3.86 6.66
C ILE A 75 9.61 -5.17 7.42
N ILE A 76 8.47 -5.76 7.79
CA ILE A 76 8.43 -7.03 8.52
C ILE A 76 7.89 -8.08 7.56
N CYS A 77 8.67 -9.11 7.33
CA CYS A 77 8.30 -10.20 6.44
C CYS A 77 7.83 -11.40 7.25
N VAL A 78 6.81 -12.09 6.75
CA VAL A 78 6.27 -13.28 7.39
C VAL A 78 6.68 -14.47 6.56
N GLY A 79 7.48 -15.37 7.18
CA GLY A 79 7.85 -16.63 6.59
C GLY A 79 7.09 -17.76 7.26
N VAL A 80 6.92 -18.88 6.52
CA VAL A 80 6.34 -20.10 7.09
C VAL A 80 4.93 -19.85 7.67
N ASN A 81 4.10 -19.12 6.94
CA ASN A 81 2.79 -18.73 7.45
C ASN A 81 1.63 -19.59 6.93
N TYR A 82 1.93 -20.71 6.28
CA TYR A 82 0.91 -21.63 5.78
C TYR A 82 1.30 -23.08 6.12
N PRO A 83 0.30 -23.95 6.38
CA PRO A 83 0.58 -25.29 6.92
C PRO A 83 1.29 -26.23 5.93
N ASP A 84 1.14 -26.03 4.63
CA ASP A 84 1.71 -26.93 3.62
C ASP A 84 3.14 -26.58 3.21
N ARG A 85 3.77 -25.60 3.85
CA ARG A 85 5.10 -25.17 3.50
C ARG A 85 6.15 -26.28 3.58
N ASN A 86 6.11 -27.09 4.64
CA ASN A 86 7.07 -28.16 4.83
C ASN A 86 6.94 -29.24 3.76
N ALA A 87 5.69 -29.54 3.37
CA ALA A 87 5.45 -30.47 2.25
C ALA A 87 5.98 -29.90 0.94
N GLU A 88 5.80 -28.60 0.72
CA GLU A 88 6.27 -27.91 -0.48
C GLU A 88 7.80 -27.92 -0.60
N TYR A 89 8.48 -27.64 0.50
CA TYR A 89 9.95 -27.63 0.52
C TYR A 89 10.57 -28.99 0.87
N LYS A 90 9.76 -29.99 1.23
CA LYS A 90 10.16 -31.36 1.50
C LYS A 90 11.27 -31.46 2.56
N ASP A 91 11.21 -30.61 3.60
CA ASP A 91 12.20 -30.62 4.66
C ASP A 91 11.89 -31.60 5.79
N GLY A 92 10.73 -32.25 5.73
CA GLY A 92 10.36 -33.30 6.70
C GLY A 92 10.00 -32.80 8.10
N LYS A 93 9.93 -31.51 8.29
CA LYS A 93 9.61 -30.91 9.59
C LYS A 93 8.15 -30.52 9.66
N GLU A 94 7.60 -30.55 10.86
CA GLU A 94 6.25 -30.05 11.08
C GLU A 94 6.21 -28.52 10.92
N ALA A 95 5.11 -28.00 10.40
CA ALA A 95 4.92 -26.56 10.34
C ALA A 95 4.89 -25.97 11.75
N PRO A 96 5.54 -24.84 12.00
CA PRO A 96 5.48 -24.19 13.30
C PRO A 96 4.07 -23.74 13.63
N SER A 97 3.75 -23.64 14.92
CA SER A 97 2.43 -23.22 15.37
C SER A 97 2.14 -21.74 15.05
N TYR A 98 3.16 -20.95 14.75
CA TYR A 98 3.03 -19.54 14.35
C TYR A 98 4.11 -19.21 13.34
N PRO A 99 3.89 -18.18 12.49
CA PRO A 99 4.85 -17.84 11.44
C PRO A 99 6.14 -17.25 11.99
N SER A 100 7.22 -17.43 11.24
CA SER A 100 8.47 -16.76 11.49
C SER A 100 8.42 -15.34 10.94
N LEU A 101 9.06 -14.39 11.64
CA LEU A 101 9.14 -13.02 11.21
C LEU A 101 10.60 -12.65 10.93
N PHE A 102 10.83 -11.83 9.92
CA PHE A 102 12.14 -11.27 9.63
C PHE A 102 12.00 -9.86 9.08
N ILE A 103 13.09 -9.08 9.20
CA ILE A 103 13.08 -7.66 8.88
C ILE A 103 13.85 -7.43 7.57
N ARG A 104 13.34 -6.52 6.74
CA ARG A 104 14.01 -6.02 5.55
C ARG A 104 14.22 -4.53 5.69
N PHE A 105 15.26 -4.02 5.01
CA PHE A 105 15.51 -2.58 4.95
C PHE A 105 14.87 -2.00 3.70
N ALA A 106 14.48 -0.72 3.79
CA ALA A 106 13.77 -0.05 2.71
C ALA A 106 14.56 0.01 1.39
N LYS A 107 15.89 -0.03 1.49
CA LYS A 107 16.76 0.08 0.32
C LYS A 107 17.35 -1.25 -0.16
N THR A 108 16.80 -2.36 0.26
CA THR A 108 17.23 -3.69 -0.24
C THR A 108 16.31 -4.24 -1.37
#